data_3c8b3ad8966219508ade63df7c7c44bb
#
_entry.id   3c8b3ad8966219508ade63df7c7c44bb
#
_cell.length_a   1.000
_cell.length_b   1.000
_cell.length_c   1.000
_cell.angle_alpha   90.00
_cell.angle_beta   90.00
_cell.angle_gamma   90.00
#
_symmetry.space_group_name_H-M   'P 1'
#
loop_
_entity.id
_entity.type
_entity.pdbx_description
1 polymer ?
#
loop_
_entity_poly.entity_id
_entity_poly.type
_entity_poly.pdbx_seq_one_letter_code
_entity_poly.pdbx_strand_id
1 'polypeptide(L)'
;MTEDTSEKRAQEAYDALRASLDGMAIKYSESVGALYRVDFEMIGKFIPMKYSIVISPEKQVILMFAYLPFKVPEDRREDVAVVTSFANSMLADGSFNFDIDDGSVSYRMASSFKESLVGKGLFDRMLSCAFSVVDRLGFRIFVVSRGMMTPDEFAEQG
;
A
#
# COMPACT_ATOMS: atom_id res chain seq x y z
N MET A 1 -22.18 -12.18 -17.19
CA MET A 1 -21.91 -12.48 -15.76
C MET A 1 -22.78 -11.57 -14.92
N THR A 2 -23.52 -12.10 -13.99
CA THR A 2 -24.50 -11.37 -13.21
C THR A 2 -23.83 -10.64 -12.03
N GLU A 3 -24.43 -9.54 -11.55
CA GLU A 3 -24.02 -8.82 -10.35
C GLU A 3 -23.81 -9.76 -9.15
N ASP A 4 -24.65 -10.78 -9.04
CA ASP A 4 -24.58 -11.82 -8.00
C ASP A 4 -23.22 -12.55 -7.97
N THR A 5 -22.61 -12.80 -9.12
CA THR A 5 -21.31 -13.49 -9.19
C THR A 5 -20.14 -12.59 -8.77
N SER A 6 -20.18 -11.30 -9.11
CA SER A 6 -19.13 -10.35 -8.70
C SER A 6 -19.20 -10.05 -7.20
N GLU A 7 -20.40 -9.93 -6.66
CA GLU A 7 -20.62 -9.76 -5.21
C GLU A 7 -20.13 -10.98 -4.43
N LYS A 8 -20.42 -12.17 -4.91
CA LYS A 8 -19.96 -13.42 -4.29
C LYS A 8 -18.43 -13.50 -4.27
N ARG A 9 -17.77 -13.18 -5.38
CA ARG A 9 -16.31 -13.16 -5.46
C ARG A 9 -15.70 -12.09 -4.54
N ALA A 10 -16.35 -10.93 -4.44
CA ALA A 10 -15.92 -9.88 -3.53
C ALA A 10 -16.03 -10.33 -2.06
N GLN A 11 -17.11 -11.02 -1.69
CA GLN A 11 -17.28 -11.58 -0.35
C GLN A 11 -16.21 -12.63 -0.06
N GLU A 12 -15.94 -13.53 -0.99
CA GLU A 12 -14.89 -14.54 -0.85
C GLU A 12 -13.50 -13.91 -0.70
N ALA A 13 -13.21 -12.86 -1.48
CA ALA A 13 -11.97 -12.10 -1.35
C ALA A 13 -11.88 -11.42 0.02
N TYR A 14 -12.98 -10.84 0.49
CA TYR A 14 -13.03 -10.20 1.80
C TYR A 14 -12.80 -11.20 2.94
N ASP A 15 -13.40 -12.37 2.87
CA ASP A 15 -13.19 -13.45 3.85
C ASP A 15 -11.72 -13.91 3.86
N ALA A 16 -11.10 -14.00 2.68
CA ALA A 16 -9.67 -14.34 2.54
C ALA A 16 -8.77 -13.26 3.13
N LEU A 17 -9.09 -11.99 2.92
CA LEU A 17 -8.37 -10.86 3.53
C LEU A 17 -8.43 -10.91 5.05
N ARG A 18 -9.61 -11.12 5.61
CA ARG A 18 -9.79 -11.24 7.06
C ARG A 18 -9.00 -12.40 7.63
N ALA A 19 -9.02 -13.55 6.95
CA ALA A 19 -8.24 -14.71 7.36
C ALA A 19 -6.74 -14.42 7.37
N SER A 20 -6.24 -13.66 6.39
CA SER A 20 -4.84 -13.24 6.33
C SER A 20 -4.46 -12.32 7.48
N LEU A 21 -5.27 -11.30 7.76
CA LEU A 21 -5.03 -10.35 8.85
C LEU A 21 -5.10 -11.04 10.22
N ASP A 22 -6.11 -11.91 10.41
CA ASP A 22 -6.27 -12.69 11.65
C ASP A 22 -5.09 -13.64 11.86
N GLY A 23 -4.61 -14.28 10.80
CA GLY A 23 -3.44 -15.15 10.83
C GLY A 23 -2.14 -14.44 11.20
N MET A 24 -2.04 -13.16 10.90
CA MET A 24 -0.91 -12.30 11.29
C MET A 24 -1.12 -11.59 12.63
N ALA A 25 -2.24 -11.84 13.31
CA ALA A 25 -2.65 -11.20 14.55
C ALA A 25 -2.74 -9.65 14.44
N ILE A 26 -3.13 -9.15 13.27
CA ILE A 26 -3.31 -7.72 13.01
C ILE A 26 -4.72 -7.32 13.42
N LYS A 27 -4.84 -6.28 14.24
CA LYS A 27 -6.13 -5.67 14.60
C LYS A 27 -6.53 -4.67 13.54
N TYR A 28 -7.77 -4.74 13.09
CA TYR A 28 -8.30 -3.87 12.05
C TYR A 28 -9.73 -3.45 12.35
N SER A 29 -10.14 -2.32 11.77
CA SER A 29 -11.54 -1.89 11.73
C SER A 29 -12.13 -2.23 10.35
N GLU A 30 -13.44 -2.51 10.33
CA GLU A 30 -14.17 -2.92 9.15
C GLU A 30 -15.29 -1.94 8.82
N SER A 31 -15.53 -1.73 7.52
CA SER A 31 -16.69 -1.05 7.00
C SER A 31 -17.19 -1.81 5.77
N VAL A 32 -18.44 -2.24 5.78
CA VAL A 32 -19.07 -2.99 4.70
C VAL A 32 -20.30 -2.25 4.20
N GLY A 33 -20.35 -2.00 2.90
CA GLY A 33 -21.45 -1.34 2.20
C GLY A 33 -21.30 -1.63 0.72
N ALA A 34 -21.34 -0.60 -0.13
CA ALA A 34 -21.05 -0.74 -1.55
C ALA A 34 -19.60 -1.20 -1.79
N LEU A 35 -18.70 -0.92 -0.85
CA LEU A 35 -17.32 -1.37 -0.81
C LEU A 35 -17.07 -2.14 0.49
N TYR A 36 -16.16 -3.12 0.43
CA TYR A 36 -15.58 -3.72 1.63
C TYR A 36 -14.29 -2.97 1.94
N ARG A 37 -14.14 -2.51 3.17
CA ARG A 37 -12.97 -1.75 3.58
C ARG A 37 -12.45 -2.22 4.92
N VAL A 38 -11.14 -2.38 5.04
CA VAL A 38 -10.45 -2.56 6.31
C VAL A 38 -9.37 -1.49 6.45
N ASP A 39 -9.23 -0.99 7.66
CA ASP A 39 -8.19 -0.02 8.02
C ASP A 39 -7.45 -0.55 9.24
N PHE A 40 -6.13 -0.43 9.23
CA PHE A 40 -5.27 -0.87 10.33
C PHE A 40 -3.97 -0.08 10.36
N GLU A 41 -3.27 -0.18 11.48
CA GLU A 41 -1.95 0.42 11.67
C GLU A 41 -0.91 -0.69 11.90
N MET A 42 0.26 -0.50 11.33
CA MET A 42 1.42 -1.36 11.55
C MET A 42 2.61 -0.51 11.93
N ILE A 43 3.30 -0.94 12.99
CA ILE A 43 4.57 -0.33 13.37
C ILE A 43 5.67 -1.21 12.77
N GLY A 44 6.35 -0.68 11.75
CA GLY A 44 7.48 -1.35 11.13
C GLY A 44 8.74 -1.24 11.98
N LYS A 45 9.85 -1.70 11.43
CA LYS A 45 11.17 -1.55 12.07
C LYS A 45 11.61 -0.08 12.09
N PHE A 46 11.21 0.70 11.09
CA PHE A 46 11.67 2.07 10.90
C PHE A 46 10.58 3.12 11.09
N ILE A 47 9.37 2.89 10.58
CA ILE A 47 8.27 3.86 10.62
C ILE A 47 6.92 3.19 10.91
N PRO A 48 6.01 3.90 11.62
CA PRO A 48 4.61 3.48 11.74
C PRO A 48 3.86 3.83 10.44
N MET A 49 2.91 2.97 10.06
CA MET A 49 2.16 3.13 8.83
C MET A 49 0.68 2.89 9.04
N LYS A 50 -0.15 3.65 8.33
CA LYS A 50 -1.58 3.41 8.22
C LYS A 50 -1.89 2.73 6.89
N TYR A 51 -2.63 1.63 6.95
CA TYR A 51 -3.04 0.86 5.78
C TYR A 51 -4.55 0.93 5.60
N SER A 52 -4.97 0.95 4.35
CA SER A 52 -6.37 0.82 3.95
C SER A 52 -6.46 -0.17 2.81
N ILE A 53 -7.32 -1.18 2.92
CA ILE A 53 -7.57 -2.14 1.86
C ILE A 53 -9.04 -2.07 1.50
N VAL A 54 -9.32 -1.87 0.21
CA VAL A 54 -10.67 -1.71 -0.33
C VAL A 54 -10.90 -2.79 -1.38
N ILE A 55 -12.05 -3.47 -1.30
CA ILE A 55 -12.51 -4.42 -2.30
C ILE A 55 -13.78 -3.84 -2.93
N SER A 56 -13.75 -3.62 -4.24
CA SER A 56 -14.89 -3.12 -5.01
C SER A 56 -15.55 -4.25 -5.78
N PRO A 57 -16.78 -4.65 -5.42
CA PRO A 57 -17.53 -5.64 -6.20
C PRO A 57 -17.83 -5.16 -7.61
N GLU A 58 -18.21 -3.89 -7.77
CA GLU A 58 -18.54 -3.29 -9.06
C GLU A 58 -17.34 -3.30 -10.02
N LYS A 59 -16.20 -2.81 -9.56
CA LYS A 59 -14.97 -2.73 -10.38
C LYS A 59 -14.17 -4.03 -10.40
N GLN A 60 -14.50 -4.96 -9.54
CA GLN A 60 -13.83 -6.25 -9.37
C GLN A 60 -12.32 -6.09 -9.13
N VAL A 61 -11.97 -5.16 -8.26
CA VAL A 61 -10.57 -4.86 -7.89
C VAL A 61 -10.38 -4.81 -6.38
N ILE A 62 -9.16 -5.13 -5.99
CA ILE A 62 -8.64 -4.98 -4.63
C ILE A 62 -7.61 -3.85 -4.70
N LEU A 63 -7.72 -2.87 -3.82
CA LEU A 63 -6.77 -1.77 -3.70
C LEU A 63 -6.22 -1.74 -2.28
N MET A 64 -4.90 -1.72 -2.16
CA MET A 64 -4.20 -1.53 -0.89
C MET A 64 -3.46 -0.21 -0.93
N PHE A 65 -3.64 0.60 0.10
CA PHE A 65 -2.92 1.85 0.29
C PHE A 65 -2.15 1.81 1.61
N ALA A 66 -0.94 2.32 1.60
CA ALA A 66 -0.17 2.61 2.80
C ALA A 66 0.17 4.10 2.81
N TYR A 67 -0.17 4.79 3.88
CA TYR A 67 0.03 6.23 4.00
C TYR A 67 1.22 6.51 4.91
N LEU A 68 2.23 7.20 4.37
CA LEU A 68 3.42 7.56 5.13
C LEU A 68 3.07 8.66 6.14
N PRO A 69 3.60 8.59 7.38
CA PRO A 69 3.18 9.45 8.48
C PRO A 69 3.86 10.82 8.48
N PHE A 70 4.23 11.35 7.31
CA PHE A 70 4.89 12.64 7.20
C PHE A 70 4.50 13.33 5.92
N LYS A 71 4.71 14.63 5.88
CA LYS A 71 4.63 15.43 4.67
C LYS A 71 6.01 15.98 4.32
N VAL A 72 6.29 16.05 3.02
CA VAL A 72 7.56 16.55 2.50
C VAL A 72 7.53 18.07 2.51
N PRO A 73 8.51 18.74 3.14
CA PRO A 73 8.63 20.19 3.07
C PRO A 73 8.77 20.67 1.62
N GLU A 74 8.27 21.85 1.33
CA GLU A 74 8.21 22.40 -0.02
C GLU A 74 9.58 22.44 -0.72
N ASP A 75 10.63 22.79 0.02
CA ASP A 75 12.01 22.88 -0.48
C ASP A 75 12.66 21.50 -0.76
N ARG A 76 12.01 20.40 -0.39
CA ARG A 76 12.48 19.03 -0.61
C ARG A 76 11.64 18.23 -1.60
N ARG A 77 10.58 18.81 -2.14
CA ARG A 77 9.64 18.07 -2.99
C ARG A 77 10.24 17.62 -4.32
N GLU A 78 11.11 18.42 -4.92
CA GLU A 78 11.81 17.99 -6.14
C GLU A 78 12.70 16.77 -5.89
N ASP A 79 13.48 16.80 -4.82
CA ASP A 79 14.33 15.66 -4.44
C ASP A 79 13.52 14.40 -4.18
N VAL A 80 12.39 14.53 -3.46
CA VAL A 80 11.50 13.39 -3.18
C VAL A 80 10.84 12.87 -4.46
N ALA A 81 10.46 13.73 -5.39
CA ALA A 81 9.92 13.30 -6.68
C ALA A 81 10.94 12.44 -7.43
N VAL A 82 12.21 12.83 -7.44
CA VAL A 82 13.30 12.06 -8.07
C VAL A 82 13.49 10.71 -7.38
N VAL A 83 13.60 10.68 -6.04
CA VAL A 83 13.83 9.41 -5.33
C VAL A 83 12.62 8.49 -5.37
N THR A 84 11.42 9.02 -5.47
CA THR A 84 10.20 8.22 -5.69
C THR A 84 10.28 7.47 -7.02
N SER A 85 10.78 8.13 -8.06
CA SER A 85 11.03 7.49 -9.35
C SER A 85 12.07 6.37 -9.23
N PHE A 86 13.16 6.58 -8.52
CA PHE A 86 14.16 5.53 -8.27
C PHE A 86 13.56 4.37 -7.47
N ALA A 87 12.81 4.65 -6.41
CA ALA A 87 12.16 3.62 -5.60
C ALA A 87 11.25 2.75 -6.46
N ASN A 88 10.42 3.35 -7.30
CA ASN A 88 9.48 2.63 -8.17
C ASN A 88 10.20 1.75 -9.19
N SER A 89 11.38 2.15 -9.67
CA SER A 89 12.16 1.35 -10.60
C SER A 89 12.68 0.03 -9.99
N MET A 90 12.75 -0.03 -8.66
CA MET A 90 13.23 -1.22 -7.93
C MET A 90 12.11 -2.17 -7.51
N LEU A 91 10.84 -1.80 -7.73
CA LEU A 91 9.69 -2.56 -7.25
C LEU A 91 9.14 -3.50 -8.33
N ALA A 92 8.91 -4.77 -7.94
CA ALA A 92 8.17 -5.71 -8.77
C ALA A 92 6.66 -5.46 -8.67
N ASP A 93 6.17 -5.15 -7.47
CA ASP A 93 4.74 -4.94 -7.18
C ASP A 93 4.52 -3.61 -6.49
N GLY A 94 3.44 -2.94 -6.88
CA GLY A 94 3.05 -1.68 -6.28
C GLY A 94 3.91 -0.49 -6.71
N SER A 95 3.55 0.66 -6.21
CA SER A 95 4.28 1.90 -6.50
C SER A 95 4.08 2.93 -5.39
N PHE A 96 5.09 3.77 -5.17
CA PHE A 96 4.94 4.97 -4.36
C PHE A 96 4.31 6.07 -5.20
N ASN A 97 3.41 6.81 -4.58
CA ASN A 97 2.80 8.00 -5.14
C ASN A 97 3.22 9.20 -4.29
N PHE A 98 3.71 10.22 -4.94
CA PHE A 98 4.09 11.47 -4.30
C PHE A 98 3.24 12.60 -4.86
N ASP A 99 2.51 13.29 -3.97
CA ASP A 99 1.77 14.49 -4.33
C ASP A 99 2.67 15.71 -4.13
N ILE A 100 3.11 16.28 -5.24
CA ILE A 100 4.04 17.43 -5.21
C ILE A 100 3.39 18.71 -4.67
N ASP A 101 2.05 18.79 -4.72
CA ASP A 101 1.34 19.99 -4.29
C ASP A 101 1.17 20.05 -2.78
N ASP A 102 0.88 18.91 -2.12
CA ASP A 102 0.69 18.86 -0.68
C ASP A 102 1.82 18.18 0.10
N GLY A 103 2.73 17.52 -0.58
CA GLY A 103 3.88 16.83 0.02
C GLY A 103 3.57 15.46 0.62
N SER A 104 2.39 14.90 0.38
CA SER A 104 2.02 13.57 0.89
C SER A 104 2.66 12.45 0.07
N VAL A 105 3.04 11.36 0.75
CA VAL A 105 3.60 10.16 0.13
C VAL A 105 2.74 8.96 0.54
N SER A 106 2.40 8.13 -0.44
CA SER A 106 1.69 6.89 -0.21
C SER A 106 2.27 5.76 -1.05
N TYR A 107 1.91 4.53 -0.70
CA TYR A 107 2.24 3.34 -1.47
C TYR A 107 0.93 2.65 -1.86
N ARG A 108 0.87 2.11 -3.07
CA ARG A 108 -0.34 1.49 -3.60
C ARG A 108 -0.03 0.17 -4.27
N MET A 109 -0.87 -0.84 -3.97
CA MET A 109 -0.93 -2.10 -4.71
C MET A 109 -2.36 -2.31 -5.20
N ALA A 110 -2.51 -2.98 -6.33
CA ALA A 110 -3.82 -3.32 -6.89
C ALA A 110 -3.81 -4.75 -7.43
N SER A 111 -4.95 -5.42 -7.35
CA SER A 111 -5.15 -6.72 -7.96
C SER A 111 -6.60 -6.82 -8.46
N SER A 112 -6.79 -7.39 -9.65
CA SER A 112 -8.13 -7.69 -10.16
C SER A 112 -8.56 -9.07 -9.69
N PHE A 113 -9.85 -9.24 -9.42
CA PHE A 113 -10.46 -10.55 -9.25
C PHE A 113 -11.53 -10.85 -10.31
N LYS A 114 -11.45 -10.12 -11.43
CA LYS A 114 -12.37 -10.33 -12.55
C LYS A 114 -12.20 -11.75 -13.11
N GLU A 115 -13.31 -12.49 -13.13
CA GLU A 115 -13.33 -13.87 -13.63
C GLU A 115 -12.32 -14.80 -12.93
N SER A 116 -11.95 -14.48 -11.70
CA SER A 116 -11.00 -15.27 -10.92
C SER A 116 -11.38 -15.33 -9.45
N LEU A 117 -10.83 -16.31 -8.75
CA LEU A 117 -10.94 -16.44 -7.31
C LEU A 117 -9.61 -16.00 -6.70
N VAL A 118 -9.70 -15.23 -5.61
CA VAL A 118 -8.53 -14.84 -4.84
C VAL A 118 -8.62 -15.46 -3.45
N GLY A 119 -7.51 -16.04 -3.02
CA GLY A 119 -7.42 -16.70 -1.73
C GLY A 119 -6.54 -15.94 -0.76
N LYS A 120 -6.41 -16.50 0.44
CA LYS A 120 -5.57 -15.97 1.54
C LYS A 120 -4.12 -15.72 1.10
N GLY A 121 -3.55 -16.60 0.25
CA GLY A 121 -2.16 -16.47 -0.22
C GLY A 121 -1.87 -15.18 -0.97
N LEU A 122 -2.85 -14.65 -1.73
CA LEU A 122 -2.69 -13.35 -2.37
C LEU A 122 -2.50 -12.24 -1.35
N PHE A 123 -3.35 -12.22 -0.32
CA PHE A 123 -3.26 -11.19 0.73
C PHE A 123 -2.02 -11.36 1.60
N ASP A 124 -1.65 -12.59 1.94
CA ASP A 124 -0.39 -12.86 2.67
C ASP A 124 0.81 -12.26 1.92
N ARG A 125 0.86 -12.44 0.59
CA ARG A 125 1.90 -11.88 -0.25
C ARG A 125 1.83 -10.36 -0.32
N MET A 126 0.64 -9.80 -0.58
CA MET A 126 0.46 -8.34 -0.67
C MET A 126 0.89 -7.65 0.62
N LEU A 127 0.45 -8.16 1.76
CA LEU A 127 0.77 -7.62 3.08
C LEU A 127 2.27 -7.74 3.39
N SER A 128 2.85 -8.91 3.22
CA SER A 128 4.28 -9.13 3.49
C SER A 128 5.17 -8.26 2.61
N CYS A 129 4.84 -8.17 1.33
CA CYS A 129 5.56 -7.32 0.38
C CYS A 129 5.46 -5.84 0.78
N ALA A 130 4.24 -5.36 1.05
CA ALA A 130 4.02 -3.98 1.44
C ALA A 130 4.75 -3.64 2.75
N PHE A 131 4.65 -4.48 3.78
CA PHE A 131 5.31 -4.24 5.07
C PHE A 131 6.83 -4.11 4.91
N SER A 132 7.44 -4.98 4.13
CA SER A 132 8.89 -4.95 3.87
C SER A 132 9.30 -3.72 3.07
N VAL A 133 8.64 -3.48 1.93
CA VAL A 133 8.98 -2.41 0.98
C VAL A 133 8.74 -1.04 1.60
N VAL A 134 7.55 -0.84 2.17
CA VAL A 134 7.15 0.48 2.68
C VAL A 134 7.97 0.87 3.90
N ASP A 135 8.24 -0.07 4.78
CA ASP A 135 9.05 0.19 5.98
C ASP A 135 10.47 0.63 5.60
N ARG A 136 11.11 -0.09 4.67
CA ARG A 136 12.48 0.19 4.25
C ARG A 136 12.59 1.42 3.34
N LEU A 137 11.87 1.41 2.22
CA LEU A 137 11.96 2.49 1.23
C LEU A 137 11.25 3.75 1.70
N GLY A 138 10.13 3.61 2.41
CA GLY A 138 9.41 4.74 2.98
C GLY A 138 10.26 5.50 4.00
N PHE A 139 11.03 4.80 4.83
CA PHE A 139 11.97 5.42 5.74
C PHE A 139 13.08 6.17 4.99
N ARG A 140 13.62 5.60 3.94
CA ARG A 140 14.65 6.27 3.12
C ARG A 140 14.10 7.52 2.43
N ILE A 141 12.86 7.47 1.95
CA ILE A 141 12.17 8.66 1.42
C ILE A 141 12.03 9.74 2.51
N PHE A 142 11.68 9.33 3.72
CA PHE A 142 11.64 10.24 4.87
C PHE A 142 13.00 10.91 5.10
N VAL A 143 14.09 10.16 5.08
CA VAL A 143 15.45 10.68 5.27
C VAL A 143 15.80 11.74 4.21
N VAL A 144 15.45 11.50 2.96
CA VAL A 144 15.60 12.49 1.88
C VAL A 144 14.73 13.72 2.16
N SER A 145 13.50 13.53 2.62
CA SER A 145 12.59 14.65 2.92
C SER A 145 13.09 15.57 4.03
N ARG A 146 14.01 15.11 4.86
CA ARG A 146 14.64 15.87 5.93
C ARG A 146 16.02 16.42 5.56
N GLY A 147 16.44 16.24 4.30
CA GLY A 147 17.73 16.71 3.81
C GLY A 147 18.93 15.92 4.34
N MET A 148 18.70 14.73 4.92
CA MET A 148 19.76 13.89 5.48
C MET A 148 20.30 12.84 4.49
N MET A 149 19.78 12.81 3.28
CA MET A 149 20.23 11.96 2.18
C MET A 149 19.95 12.68 0.87
N THR A 150 20.91 12.65 -0.04
CA THR A 150 20.73 13.19 -1.40
C THR A 150 20.06 12.16 -2.31
N PRO A 151 19.45 12.60 -3.42
CA PRO A 151 18.95 11.65 -4.43
C PRO A 151 20.01 10.68 -4.96
N ASP A 152 21.25 11.15 -5.15
CA ASP A 152 22.37 10.31 -5.61
C ASP A 152 22.70 9.23 -4.58
N GLU A 153 22.79 9.59 -3.30
CA GLU A 153 23.01 8.62 -2.21
C GLU A 153 21.88 7.59 -2.13
N PHE A 154 20.63 8.02 -2.33
CA PHE A 154 19.48 7.11 -2.37
C PHE A 154 19.63 6.09 -3.52
N ALA A 155 20.00 6.55 -4.70
CA ALA A 155 20.16 5.70 -5.89
C ALA A 155 21.31 4.68 -5.72
N GLU A 156 22.43 5.07 -5.10
CA GLU A 156 23.60 4.22 -4.87
C GLU A 156 23.32 3.08 -3.90
N GLN A 157 22.40 3.26 -2.94
CA GLN A 157 22.05 2.27 -1.93
C GLN A 157 20.92 1.32 -2.36
N GLY A 158 20.47 1.47 -3.58
CA GLY A 158 19.36 0.67 -4.14
C GLY A 158 19.69 -0.77 -4.48
#